data_2ffa5d1aa400db89f80200d63e0c749b
#
_entry.id   2ffa5d1aa400db89f80200d63e0c749b
#
_cell.length_a   1.000
_cell.length_b   1.000
_cell.length_c   1.000
_cell.angle_alpha   90.00
_cell.angle_beta   90.00
_cell.angle_gamma   90.00
#
_symmetry.space_group_name_H-M   'P 1'
#
loop_
_entity.id
_entity.type
_entity.pdbx_description
1 polymer ?
#
loop_
_entity_poly.entity_id
_entity_poly.type
_entity_poly.pdbx_seq_one_letter_code
_entity_poly.pdbx_strand_id
1 'polypeptide(L)'
;MNKSKIISFDMSNRVKDEDIEIVKSKEDEILNKEILDIYDKNFEKIGTATRGEIHEKGHIHKVVHCWFEEDTENGKYCYFQQRAMYKSYPGLYGVMVGGHIDSGEDVFEALKREISEEAGISVREENISFINEIFENIVDGDFIDNEICEVYRYNVDEDTVFNPNKEVAKVVRMNEEAYKKCVFGITETVEAEIVAVSNQQGMKEYAVGDKFLIHTEDFCEYDRRYVRMVTGMSDDEYFMMEALREAKKAYDKEETPIGAVIVKDGEIIGRGHNLTEHLKDATAHSEILAIKNAAKKLKGWRLFGCKMYVTMEPCIMCCGAIVNSRIKEVVIGAKRVKNAKIEKQSDFKKEYFDDSKVEYKYGVLEEECAGMLGSFFKRLRW
;
A
#
# COMPACT_ATOMS: atom_id res chain seq x y z
N MET A 1 33.88 4.90 11.10
CA MET A 1 32.71 5.79 11.22
C MET A 1 32.47 6.42 9.85
N ASN A 2 31.77 5.69 8.97
CA ASN A 2 31.36 6.21 7.67
C ASN A 2 29.98 6.87 7.85
N LYS A 3 29.96 8.19 7.68
CA LYS A 3 28.70 8.93 7.57
C LYS A 3 28.09 8.60 6.20
N SER A 4 27.03 7.80 6.18
CA SER A 4 26.18 7.66 5.01
C SER A 4 25.65 9.05 4.62
N LYS A 5 25.99 9.50 3.43
CA LYS A 5 25.43 10.71 2.83
C LYS A 5 23.96 10.43 2.52
N ILE A 6 23.06 11.03 3.26
CA ILE A 6 21.64 11.13 2.91
C ILE A 6 21.58 12.17 1.78
N ILE A 7 21.25 11.74 0.58
CA ILE A 7 21.04 12.62 -0.58
C ILE A 7 19.52 12.84 -0.68
N SER A 8 19.09 14.09 -0.49
CA SER A 8 17.72 14.49 -0.78
C SER A 8 17.56 14.68 -2.28
N PHE A 9 16.51 14.09 -2.85
CA PHE A 9 16.21 14.22 -4.28
C PHE A 9 15.59 15.60 -4.56
N ASP A 10 16.22 16.38 -5.41
CA ASP A 10 15.67 17.63 -5.93
C ASP A 10 15.06 17.39 -7.32
N MET A 11 13.74 17.44 -7.41
CA MET A 11 12.96 17.28 -8.65
C MET A 11 13.15 18.44 -9.65
N SER A 12 14.05 19.38 -9.41
CA SER A 12 14.23 20.59 -10.24
C SER A 12 15.02 20.38 -11.55
N ASN A 13 15.62 19.21 -11.77
CA ASN A 13 16.27 18.89 -13.04
C ASN A 13 15.27 18.33 -14.07
N ARG A 14 14.37 19.19 -14.55
CA ARG A 14 13.45 18.86 -15.64
C ARG A 14 14.21 18.62 -16.94
N VAL A 15 13.88 17.50 -17.60
CA VAL A 15 14.21 17.19 -19.00
C VAL A 15 13.78 18.37 -19.87
N LYS A 16 14.59 18.75 -20.85
CA LYS A 16 14.26 19.87 -21.76
C LYS A 16 13.04 19.53 -22.60
N ASP A 17 12.16 20.51 -22.80
CA ASP A 17 10.90 20.35 -23.54
C ASP A 17 11.08 19.73 -24.95
N GLU A 18 12.24 19.94 -25.59
CA GLU A 18 12.59 19.37 -26.90
C GLU A 18 12.78 17.84 -26.86
N ASP A 19 13.28 17.28 -25.76
CA ASP A 19 13.44 15.83 -25.59
C ASP A 19 12.09 15.15 -25.33
N ILE A 20 11.14 15.87 -24.72
CA ILE A 20 9.78 15.40 -24.45
C ILE A 20 8.97 15.23 -25.74
N GLU A 21 9.10 16.15 -26.72
CA GLU A 21 8.37 16.07 -28.00
C GLU A 21 8.84 14.91 -28.88
N ILE A 22 10.16 14.64 -28.94
CA ILE A 22 10.71 13.52 -29.73
C ILE A 22 10.27 12.17 -29.13
N VAL A 23 10.10 12.12 -27.81
CA VAL A 23 9.70 10.91 -27.11
C VAL A 23 8.22 10.66 -27.27
N LYS A 24 7.35 11.69 -27.16
CA LYS A 24 5.92 11.58 -27.42
C LYS A 24 5.63 11.03 -28.83
N SER A 25 6.34 11.50 -29.86
CA SER A 25 6.13 11.01 -31.23
C SER A 25 6.50 9.53 -31.43
N LYS A 26 7.41 8.98 -30.64
CA LYS A 26 7.77 7.55 -30.66
C LYS A 26 6.79 6.68 -29.83
N GLU A 27 6.29 7.21 -28.72
CA GLU A 27 5.22 6.56 -27.96
C GLU A 27 3.94 6.45 -28.79
N ASP A 28 3.56 7.52 -29.50
CA ASP A 28 2.38 7.51 -30.39
C ASP A 28 2.50 6.47 -31.51
N GLU A 29 3.73 6.19 -32.02
CA GLU A 29 3.96 5.12 -32.98
C GLU A 29 3.81 3.71 -32.39
N ILE A 30 4.20 3.53 -31.13
CA ILE A 30 4.08 2.26 -30.38
C ILE A 30 2.63 2.05 -29.95
N LEU A 31 1.97 3.07 -29.41
CA LEU A 31 0.57 3.06 -28.98
C LEU A 31 -0.40 2.63 -30.09
N ASN A 32 -0.05 2.88 -31.35
CA ASN A 32 -0.86 2.49 -32.50
C ASN A 32 -0.50 1.12 -33.11
N LYS A 33 0.55 0.46 -32.63
CA LYS A 33 0.98 -0.85 -33.12
C LYS A 33 0.58 -2.02 -32.24
N GLU A 34 0.51 -1.80 -30.92
CA GLU A 34 0.05 -2.83 -30.00
C GLU A 34 -1.46 -3.03 -30.17
N ILE A 35 -1.86 -4.24 -30.50
CA ILE A 35 -3.28 -4.64 -30.61
C ILE A 35 -3.60 -5.56 -29.45
N LEU A 36 -4.53 -5.13 -28.60
CA LEU A 36 -4.93 -5.85 -27.41
C LEU A 36 -6.38 -6.35 -27.53
N ASP A 37 -6.68 -7.38 -26.78
CA ASP A 37 -8.04 -7.88 -26.64
C ASP A 37 -8.85 -6.96 -25.73
N ILE A 38 -10.09 -6.64 -26.11
CA ILE A 38 -11.01 -5.85 -25.31
C ILE A 38 -12.15 -6.69 -24.76
N TYR A 39 -12.62 -6.35 -23.56
CA TYR A 39 -13.58 -7.13 -22.80
C TYR A 39 -14.79 -6.29 -22.41
N ASP A 40 -15.92 -6.96 -22.17
CA ASP A 40 -17.10 -6.34 -21.58
C ASP A 40 -17.05 -6.34 -20.04
N LYS A 41 -18.09 -5.78 -19.41
CA LYS A 41 -18.21 -5.72 -17.92
C LYS A 41 -18.34 -7.08 -17.23
N ASN A 42 -18.56 -8.16 -17.97
CA ASN A 42 -18.58 -9.53 -17.47
C ASN A 42 -17.25 -10.24 -17.74
N PHE A 43 -16.24 -9.50 -18.24
CA PHE A 43 -14.92 -9.96 -18.64
C PHE A 43 -14.94 -10.97 -19.81
N GLU A 44 -15.97 -10.90 -20.66
CA GLU A 44 -16.04 -11.66 -21.90
C GLU A 44 -15.38 -10.86 -23.03
N LYS A 45 -14.51 -11.49 -23.81
CA LYS A 45 -13.84 -10.85 -24.96
C LYS A 45 -14.85 -10.44 -26.02
N ILE A 46 -14.82 -9.16 -26.40
CA ILE A 46 -15.74 -8.57 -27.37
C ILE A 46 -15.07 -8.09 -28.65
N GLY A 47 -13.76 -8.08 -28.73
CA GLY A 47 -13.01 -7.66 -29.91
C GLY A 47 -11.55 -7.34 -29.61
N THR A 48 -10.97 -6.50 -30.47
CA THR A 48 -9.61 -5.99 -30.33
C THR A 48 -9.57 -4.51 -30.65
N ALA A 49 -8.62 -3.78 -30.03
CA ALA A 49 -8.36 -2.38 -30.35
C ALA A 49 -6.88 -2.08 -30.19
N THR A 50 -6.43 -0.94 -30.71
CA THR A 50 -5.07 -0.47 -30.46
C THR A 50 -4.95 0.05 -29.03
N ARG A 51 -3.77 0.00 -28.45
CA ARG A 51 -3.51 0.50 -27.10
C ARG A 51 -3.94 1.97 -26.92
N GLY A 52 -3.67 2.83 -27.91
CA GLY A 52 -4.10 4.22 -27.87
C GLY A 52 -5.63 4.37 -27.80
N GLU A 53 -6.36 3.59 -28.62
CA GLU A 53 -7.82 3.58 -28.64
C GLU A 53 -8.43 3.05 -27.33
N ILE A 54 -7.76 2.09 -26.69
CA ILE A 54 -8.18 1.50 -25.42
C ILE A 54 -8.17 2.56 -24.30
N HIS A 55 -7.09 3.31 -24.15
CA HIS A 55 -6.98 4.33 -23.11
C HIS A 55 -7.80 5.59 -23.42
N GLU A 56 -7.99 5.94 -24.72
CA GLU A 56 -8.86 7.05 -25.11
C GLU A 56 -10.33 6.76 -24.79
N LYS A 57 -10.77 5.51 -25.02
CA LYS A 57 -12.18 5.11 -24.86
C LYS A 57 -12.47 4.41 -23.54
N GLY A 58 -11.46 4.09 -22.77
CA GLY A 58 -11.58 3.35 -21.51
C GLY A 58 -12.07 1.92 -21.70
N HIS A 59 -11.60 1.22 -22.74
CA HIS A 59 -11.92 -0.19 -22.93
C HIS A 59 -11.24 -1.06 -21.88
N ILE A 60 -11.97 -2.07 -21.39
CA ILE A 60 -11.41 -3.07 -20.49
C ILE A 60 -10.46 -3.96 -21.28
N HIS A 61 -9.26 -4.15 -20.79
CA HIS A 61 -8.21 -4.99 -21.38
C HIS A 61 -7.43 -5.75 -20.30
N LYS A 62 -6.61 -6.71 -20.73
CA LYS A 62 -5.80 -7.51 -19.80
C LYS A 62 -4.35 -7.05 -19.75
N VAL A 63 -3.80 -7.07 -18.52
CA VAL A 63 -2.39 -6.82 -18.24
C VAL A 63 -1.83 -7.88 -17.29
N VAL A 64 -0.52 -8.03 -17.27
CA VAL A 64 0.19 -8.82 -16.27
C VAL A 64 0.95 -7.90 -15.32
N HIS A 65 0.88 -8.17 -14.02
CA HIS A 65 1.77 -7.59 -13.04
C HIS A 65 2.62 -8.69 -12.41
N CYS A 66 3.92 -8.44 -12.27
CA CYS A 66 4.81 -9.35 -11.55
C CYS A 66 5.46 -8.63 -10.37
N TRP A 67 5.13 -9.09 -9.20
CA TRP A 67 5.67 -8.65 -7.92
C TRP A 67 6.91 -9.46 -7.58
N PHE A 68 8.05 -8.82 -7.38
CA PHE A 68 9.30 -9.49 -7.05
C PHE A 68 9.56 -9.40 -5.56
N GLU A 69 9.90 -10.52 -4.95
CA GLU A 69 10.23 -10.60 -3.53
C GLU A 69 11.43 -11.52 -3.27
N GLU A 70 12.09 -11.28 -2.15
CA GLU A 70 13.24 -12.04 -1.67
C GLU A 70 13.09 -12.29 -0.18
N ASP A 71 13.19 -13.53 0.26
CA ASP A 71 13.29 -13.90 1.67
C ASP A 71 14.76 -13.87 2.10
N THR A 72 15.09 -13.04 3.10
CA THR A 72 16.44 -12.90 3.64
C THR A 72 16.46 -13.17 5.14
N GLU A 73 17.66 -13.32 5.73
CA GLU A 73 17.83 -13.42 7.18
C GLU A 73 17.30 -12.16 7.92
N ASN A 74 17.24 -11.01 7.25
CA ASN A 74 16.79 -9.72 7.78
C ASN A 74 15.30 -9.44 7.49
N GLY A 75 14.55 -10.44 7.01
CA GLY A 75 13.15 -10.32 6.64
C GLY A 75 12.92 -10.34 5.14
N LYS A 76 11.68 -10.11 4.75
CA LYS A 76 11.27 -10.09 3.36
C LYS A 76 11.54 -8.75 2.72
N TYR A 77 12.06 -8.76 1.50
CA TYR A 77 12.27 -7.59 0.65
C TYR A 77 11.38 -7.66 -0.58
N CYS A 78 10.91 -6.51 -1.01
CA CYS A 78 10.18 -6.33 -2.27
C CYS A 78 10.96 -5.41 -3.21
N TYR A 79 10.78 -5.64 -4.51
CA TYR A 79 11.50 -4.94 -5.57
C TYR A 79 10.56 -4.05 -6.37
N PHE A 80 11.08 -2.91 -6.78
CA PHE A 80 10.36 -1.93 -7.60
C PHE A 80 11.24 -1.45 -8.75
N GLN A 81 10.60 -1.16 -9.87
CA GLN A 81 11.24 -0.39 -10.92
C GLN A 81 10.99 1.11 -10.72
N GLN A 82 11.99 1.94 -10.97
CA GLN A 82 11.75 3.34 -11.26
C GLN A 82 11.48 3.51 -12.76
N ARG A 83 10.33 4.04 -13.09
CA ARG A 83 9.93 4.26 -14.49
C ARG A 83 10.80 5.33 -15.14
N ALA A 84 11.17 5.12 -16.40
CA ALA A 84 11.93 6.12 -17.15
C ALA A 84 11.13 7.42 -17.32
N MET A 85 11.83 8.54 -17.49
CA MET A 85 11.24 9.89 -17.54
C MET A 85 10.33 10.13 -18.76
N TYR A 86 10.32 9.23 -19.73
CA TYR A 86 9.48 9.31 -20.93
C TYR A 86 8.24 8.39 -20.89
N LYS A 87 8.10 7.56 -19.87
CA LYS A 87 6.94 6.69 -19.68
C LYS A 87 5.81 7.44 -18.96
N SER A 88 4.61 6.92 -19.03
CA SER A 88 3.52 7.32 -18.12
C SER A 88 3.97 7.19 -16.66
N TYR A 89 3.55 8.12 -15.80
CA TYR A 89 4.03 8.23 -14.41
C TYR A 89 5.57 8.33 -14.30
N PRO A 90 6.20 9.34 -14.94
CA PRO A 90 7.63 9.44 -15.10
C PRO A 90 8.36 9.55 -13.76
N GLY A 91 9.39 8.74 -13.58
CA GLY A 91 10.23 8.75 -12.38
C GLY A 91 9.63 8.13 -11.13
N LEU A 92 8.35 7.72 -11.15
CA LEU A 92 7.73 7.04 -10.02
C LEU A 92 8.21 5.58 -9.91
N TYR A 93 8.07 5.04 -8.71
CA TYR A 93 8.37 3.63 -8.41
C TYR A 93 7.09 2.81 -8.55
N GLY A 94 7.09 1.87 -9.48
CA GLY A 94 5.98 0.95 -9.75
C GLY A 94 6.32 -0.50 -9.46
N VAL A 95 5.32 -1.39 -9.63
CA VAL A 95 5.52 -2.83 -9.62
C VAL A 95 6.70 -3.21 -10.53
N MET A 96 7.45 -4.26 -10.14
CA MET A 96 8.70 -4.60 -10.81
C MET A 96 8.53 -4.88 -12.31
N VAL A 97 7.44 -5.50 -12.70
CA VAL A 97 7.07 -5.74 -14.11
C VAL A 97 5.57 -5.53 -14.28
N GLY A 98 5.20 -4.76 -15.30
CA GLY A 98 3.80 -4.54 -15.66
C GLY A 98 3.65 -4.27 -17.15
N GLY A 99 2.91 -5.12 -17.85
CA GLY A 99 2.76 -5.01 -19.30
C GLY A 99 1.46 -5.56 -19.84
N HIS A 100 1.17 -5.18 -21.09
CA HIS A 100 -0.03 -5.61 -21.80
C HIS A 100 0.12 -7.04 -22.35
N ILE A 101 -1.02 -7.70 -22.51
CA ILE A 101 -1.11 -9.00 -23.17
C ILE A 101 -1.55 -8.74 -24.61
N ASP A 102 -0.71 -9.07 -25.58
CA ASP A 102 -1.02 -8.90 -26.99
C ASP A 102 -2.23 -9.77 -27.40
N SER A 103 -2.98 -9.30 -28.41
CA SER A 103 -4.15 -10.03 -28.89
C SER A 103 -3.79 -11.46 -29.31
N GLY A 104 -4.36 -12.43 -28.61
CA GLY A 104 -4.13 -13.85 -28.86
C GLY A 104 -2.86 -14.42 -28.21
N GLU A 105 -2.10 -13.62 -27.46
CA GLU A 105 -0.96 -14.08 -26.66
C GLU A 105 -1.44 -14.85 -25.42
N ASP A 106 -0.72 -15.89 -25.05
CA ASP A 106 -0.94 -16.59 -23.78
C ASP A 106 -0.45 -15.73 -22.61
N VAL A 107 -1.22 -15.66 -21.54
CA VAL A 107 -0.94 -14.81 -20.37
C VAL A 107 0.44 -15.09 -19.75
N PHE A 108 0.79 -16.38 -19.64
CA PHE A 108 2.06 -16.77 -19.04
C PHE A 108 3.26 -16.48 -19.94
N GLU A 109 3.07 -16.57 -21.27
CA GLU A 109 4.08 -16.17 -22.25
C GLU A 109 4.27 -14.64 -22.25
N ALA A 110 3.18 -13.85 -22.16
CA ALA A 110 3.25 -12.40 -21.98
C ALA A 110 4.02 -12.03 -20.71
N LEU A 111 3.71 -12.70 -19.59
CA LEU A 111 4.43 -12.50 -18.33
C LEU A 111 5.94 -12.73 -18.47
N LYS A 112 6.34 -13.85 -19.10
CA LYS A 112 7.77 -14.17 -19.30
C LYS A 112 8.46 -13.15 -20.23
N ARG A 113 7.77 -12.71 -21.26
CA ARG A 113 8.25 -11.68 -22.18
C ARG A 113 8.51 -10.38 -21.43
N GLU A 114 7.51 -9.88 -20.68
CA GLU A 114 7.63 -8.64 -19.91
C GLU A 114 8.71 -8.71 -18.83
N ILE A 115 8.82 -9.84 -18.11
CA ILE A 115 9.91 -10.05 -17.13
C ILE A 115 11.28 -9.96 -17.82
N SER A 116 11.42 -10.59 -19.00
CA SER A 116 12.68 -10.55 -19.74
C SER A 116 13.00 -9.17 -20.30
N GLU A 117 11.99 -8.42 -20.73
CA GLU A 117 12.13 -7.08 -21.31
C GLU A 117 12.42 -6.02 -20.25
N GLU A 118 11.60 -5.92 -19.21
CA GLU A 118 11.72 -4.86 -18.20
C GLU A 118 12.80 -5.15 -17.14
N ALA A 119 12.78 -6.35 -16.55
CA ALA A 119 13.77 -6.73 -15.54
C ALA A 119 15.11 -7.20 -16.13
N GLY A 120 15.10 -7.66 -17.38
CA GLY A 120 16.28 -8.16 -18.09
C GLY A 120 16.88 -9.41 -17.46
N ILE A 121 16.07 -10.23 -16.80
CA ILE A 121 16.50 -11.46 -16.14
C ILE A 121 16.24 -12.68 -17.03
N SER A 122 17.01 -13.76 -16.80
CA SER A 122 16.67 -15.08 -17.32
C SER A 122 15.56 -15.68 -16.47
N VAL A 123 14.36 -15.78 -17.05
CA VAL A 123 13.16 -16.22 -16.33
C VAL A 123 13.28 -17.69 -15.93
N ARG A 124 13.03 -17.99 -14.66
CA ARG A 124 12.87 -19.33 -14.10
C ARG A 124 11.41 -19.54 -13.72
N GLU A 125 10.74 -20.45 -14.43
CA GLU A 125 9.30 -20.67 -14.23
C GLU A 125 8.97 -21.17 -12.82
N GLU A 126 9.88 -21.94 -12.20
CA GLU A 126 9.75 -22.43 -10.83
C GLU A 126 9.72 -21.31 -9.77
N ASN A 127 10.24 -20.11 -10.11
CA ASN A 127 10.22 -18.94 -9.24
C ASN A 127 8.91 -18.13 -9.37
N ILE A 128 8.05 -18.48 -10.34
CA ILE A 128 6.81 -17.78 -10.60
C ILE A 128 5.63 -18.46 -9.89
N SER A 129 4.79 -17.69 -9.26
CA SER A 129 3.52 -18.15 -8.70
C SER A 129 2.40 -17.14 -8.97
N PHE A 130 1.21 -17.65 -9.32
CA PHE A 130 0.01 -16.82 -9.47
C PHE A 130 -0.50 -16.39 -8.10
N ILE A 131 -0.82 -15.10 -7.96
CA ILE A 131 -1.41 -14.54 -6.73
C ILE A 131 -2.92 -14.44 -6.87
N ASN A 132 -3.40 -13.65 -7.84
CA ASN A 132 -4.83 -13.41 -8.06
C ASN A 132 -5.07 -12.64 -9.36
N GLU A 133 -6.32 -12.58 -9.78
CA GLU A 133 -6.81 -11.65 -10.82
C GLU A 133 -7.59 -10.52 -10.13
N ILE A 134 -7.35 -9.28 -10.52
CA ILE A 134 -8.07 -8.11 -10.00
C ILE A 134 -8.49 -7.19 -11.15
N PHE A 135 -9.52 -6.40 -10.90
CA PHE A 135 -9.92 -5.32 -11.79
C PHE A 135 -9.49 -3.98 -11.18
N GLU A 136 -8.72 -3.20 -11.95
CA GLU A 136 -8.33 -1.84 -11.60
C GLU A 136 -8.98 -0.84 -12.57
N ASN A 137 -9.41 0.29 -12.03
CA ASN A 137 -9.90 1.42 -12.80
C ASN A 137 -9.11 2.65 -12.39
N ILE A 138 -8.26 3.12 -13.27
CA ILE A 138 -7.42 4.29 -13.07
C ILE A 138 -7.92 5.39 -13.98
N VAL A 139 -8.18 6.57 -13.42
CA VAL A 139 -8.60 7.75 -14.18
C VAL A 139 -7.69 8.91 -13.81
N ASP A 140 -6.92 9.40 -14.80
CA ASP A 140 -6.03 10.54 -14.67
C ASP A 140 -6.28 11.53 -15.82
N GLY A 141 -7.08 12.57 -15.56
CA GLY A 141 -7.54 13.50 -16.58
C GLY A 141 -8.39 12.80 -17.66
N ASP A 142 -7.95 12.86 -18.90
CA ASP A 142 -8.59 12.21 -20.05
C ASP A 142 -8.11 10.75 -20.27
N PHE A 143 -7.11 10.31 -19.51
CA PHE A 143 -6.58 8.96 -19.54
C PHE A 143 -7.43 8.04 -18.67
N ILE A 144 -7.99 6.99 -19.27
CA ILE A 144 -8.81 5.99 -18.58
C ILE A 144 -8.20 4.63 -18.80
N ASP A 145 -7.80 4.00 -17.70
CA ASP A 145 -7.20 2.69 -17.71
C ASP A 145 -8.07 1.70 -16.94
N ASN A 146 -8.66 0.74 -17.65
CA ASN A 146 -9.53 -0.27 -17.10
C ASN A 146 -8.89 -1.64 -17.32
N GLU A 147 -8.20 -2.12 -16.30
CA GLU A 147 -7.36 -3.30 -16.40
C GLU A 147 -7.94 -4.51 -15.66
N ILE A 148 -7.99 -5.65 -16.34
CA ILE A 148 -8.05 -6.97 -15.72
C ILE A 148 -6.59 -7.38 -15.52
N CYS A 149 -6.11 -7.22 -14.29
CA CYS A 149 -4.72 -7.42 -13.96
C CYS A 149 -4.50 -8.84 -13.42
N GLU A 150 -3.74 -9.66 -14.16
CA GLU A 150 -3.27 -10.97 -13.73
C GLU A 150 -1.98 -10.80 -12.91
N VAL A 151 -2.06 -11.01 -11.61
CA VAL A 151 -0.98 -10.70 -10.67
C VAL A 151 -0.20 -11.94 -10.31
N TYR A 152 1.09 -11.89 -10.55
CA TYR A 152 2.06 -12.94 -10.27
C TYR A 152 3.12 -12.48 -9.28
N ARG A 153 3.80 -13.44 -8.69
CA ARG A 153 4.97 -13.28 -7.84
C ARG A 153 6.16 -13.95 -8.46
N TYR A 154 7.32 -13.30 -8.39
CA TYR A 154 8.61 -13.87 -8.73
C TYR A 154 9.51 -13.89 -7.50
N ASN A 155 9.96 -15.07 -7.08
CA ASN A 155 10.91 -15.22 -5.99
C ASN A 155 12.33 -14.98 -6.52
N VAL A 156 12.96 -13.91 -6.06
CA VAL A 156 14.35 -13.56 -6.39
C VAL A 156 15.28 -14.46 -5.61
N ASP A 157 16.26 -15.04 -6.29
CA ASP A 157 17.30 -15.91 -5.71
C ASP A 157 18.71 -15.31 -5.92
N GLU A 158 19.73 -15.98 -5.36
CA GLU A 158 21.13 -15.52 -5.41
C GLU A 158 21.70 -15.43 -6.85
N ASP A 159 21.12 -16.18 -7.80
CA ASP A 159 21.54 -16.21 -9.19
C ASP A 159 20.80 -15.18 -10.05
N THR A 160 19.84 -14.47 -9.50
CA THR A 160 19.04 -13.48 -10.23
C THR A 160 19.87 -12.22 -10.49
N VAL A 161 20.18 -11.95 -11.75
CA VAL A 161 20.95 -10.80 -12.19
C VAL A 161 20.05 -9.88 -13.02
N PHE A 162 19.76 -8.70 -12.50
CA PHE A 162 18.96 -7.68 -13.17
C PHE A 162 19.77 -6.93 -14.23
N ASN A 163 19.20 -6.80 -15.43
CA ASN A 163 19.75 -6.00 -16.51
C ASN A 163 18.60 -5.22 -17.19
N PRO A 164 18.02 -4.23 -16.51
CA PRO A 164 16.82 -3.56 -16.97
C PRO A 164 17.03 -2.85 -18.31
N ASN A 165 15.98 -2.84 -19.13
CA ASN A 165 15.96 -2.15 -20.40
C ASN A 165 15.87 -0.61 -20.21
N LYS A 166 15.75 0.14 -21.32
CA LYS A 166 15.68 1.61 -21.30
C LYS A 166 14.39 2.16 -20.64
N GLU A 167 13.35 1.37 -20.50
CA GLU A 167 12.05 1.77 -19.92
C GLU A 167 12.09 1.81 -18.39
N VAL A 168 13.06 1.10 -17.82
CA VAL A 168 13.32 1.05 -16.39
C VAL A 168 14.58 1.84 -16.08
N ALA A 169 14.48 2.94 -15.36
CA ALA A 169 15.63 3.76 -15.01
C ALA A 169 16.55 3.04 -14.02
N LYS A 170 15.99 2.41 -13.01
CA LYS A 170 16.70 1.58 -12.04
C LYS A 170 15.75 0.60 -11.33
N VAL A 171 16.34 -0.46 -10.81
CA VAL A 171 15.68 -1.42 -9.93
C VAL A 171 16.14 -1.16 -8.50
N VAL A 172 15.20 -1.10 -7.58
CA VAL A 172 15.46 -0.92 -6.15
C VAL A 172 14.81 -2.03 -5.35
N ARG A 173 15.39 -2.34 -4.18
CA ARG A 173 14.75 -3.20 -3.20
C ARG A 173 14.59 -2.49 -1.88
N MET A 174 13.57 -2.87 -1.12
CA MET A 174 13.32 -2.36 0.21
C MET A 174 12.69 -3.42 1.10
N ASN A 175 12.81 -3.24 2.39
CA ASN A 175 12.15 -4.13 3.36
C ASN A 175 10.63 -4.02 3.20
N GLU A 176 9.93 -5.14 3.05
CA GLU A 176 8.48 -5.19 2.78
C GLU A 176 7.66 -4.56 3.91
N GLU A 177 8.03 -4.78 5.18
CA GLU A 177 7.32 -4.17 6.31
C GLU A 177 7.48 -2.64 6.33
N ALA A 178 8.66 -2.14 5.98
CA ALA A 178 8.90 -0.71 5.86
C ALA A 178 8.12 -0.11 4.68
N TYR A 179 8.05 -0.81 3.54
CA TYR A 179 7.22 -0.43 2.40
C TYR A 179 5.74 -0.35 2.78
N LYS A 180 5.19 -1.38 3.42
CA LYS A 180 3.80 -1.38 3.91
C LYS A 180 3.51 -0.16 4.78
N LYS A 181 4.38 0.16 5.73
CA LYS A 181 4.23 1.34 6.59
C LYS A 181 4.22 2.64 5.79
N CYS A 182 5.07 2.75 4.77
CA CYS A 182 5.16 3.92 3.91
C CYS A 182 3.87 4.11 3.09
N VAL A 183 3.44 3.10 2.33
CA VAL A 183 2.25 3.23 1.47
C VAL A 183 0.93 3.32 2.25
N PHE A 184 0.91 2.87 3.50
CA PHE A 184 -0.20 3.12 4.41
C PHE A 184 -0.11 4.50 5.09
N GLY A 185 0.94 5.29 4.82
CA GLY A 185 1.13 6.64 5.38
C GLY A 185 1.39 6.64 6.88
N ILE A 186 1.96 5.56 7.41
CA ILE A 186 2.42 5.48 8.82
C ILE A 186 3.79 6.14 8.94
N THR A 187 4.66 5.92 7.95
CA THR A 187 5.92 6.64 7.76
C THR A 187 5.83 7.47 6.47
N GLU A 188 6.60 8.55 6.39
CA GLU A 188 6.66 9.41 5.20
C GLU A 188 7.61 8.86 4.15
N THR A 189 8.57 8.03 4.58
CA THR A 189 9.63 7.50 3.72
C THR A 189 9.93 6.04 4.02
N VAL A 190 10.57 5.37 3.05
CA VAL A 190 11.18 4.05 3.18
C VAL A 190 12.61 4.08 2.65
N GLU A 191 13.53 3.41 3.33
CA GLU A 191 14.90 3.20 2.81
C GLU A 191 14.88 2.15 1.71
N ALA A 192 15.47 2.48 0.56
CA ALA A 192 15.64 1.60 -0.57
C ALA A 192 17.12 1.48 -0.94
N GLU A 193 17.51 0.33 -1.48
CA GLU A 193 18.83 0.02 -2.01
C GLU A 193 18.74 -0.19 -3.53
N ILE A 194 19.68 0.39 -4.29
CA ILE A 194 19.76 0.21 -5.74
C ILE A 194 20.36 -1.16 -6.06
N VAL A 195 19.62 -1.96 -6.81
CA VAL A 195 20.02 -3.30 -7.23
C VAL A 195 20.60 -3.30 -8.64
N ALA A 196 20.00 -2.53 -9.54
CA ALA A 196 20.47 -2.36 -10.91
C ALA A 196 20.14 -0.98 -11.46
N VAL A 197 20.91 -0.52 -12.43
CA VAL A 197 20.73 0.75 -13.14
C VAL A 197 20.77 0.47 -14.64
N SER A 198 19.83 1.04 -15.38
CA SER A 198 19.86 0.98 -16.85
C SER A 198 21.10 1.67 -17.43
N ASN A 199 21.64 1.13 -18.51
CA ASN A 199 22.84 1.66 -19.20
C ASN A 199 22.59 2.99 -19.96
N GLN A 200 21.59 3.79 -19.59
CA GLN A 200 21.31 5.06 -20.24
C GLN A 200 22.35 6.13 -19.90
N GLN A 201 22.76 6.90 -20.94
CA GLN A 201 23.63 8.08 -20.76
C GLN A 201 22.86 9.15 -19.96
N GLY A 202 23.39 9.53 -18.81
CA GLY A 202 22.84 10.59 -17.94
C GLY A 202 22.58 10.20 -16.50
N MET A 203 22.51 8.92 -16.16
CA MET A 203 22.29 8.44 -14.79
C MET A 203 23.57 8.09 -14.01
N LYS A 204 24.64 8.88 -14.19
CA LYS A 204 25.95 8.62 -13.57
C LYS A 204 26.04 8.91 -12.06
N GLU A 205 24.96 9.35 -11.44
CA GLU A 205 24.99 9.75 -10.01
C GLU A 205 24.68 8.61 -9.02
N TYR A 206 24.24 7.43 -9.50
CA TYR A 206 23.82 6.32 -8.65
C TYR A 206 24.61 5.06 -8.95
N ALA A 207 25.11 4.42 -7.89
CA ALA A 207 25.78 3.13 -7.99
C ALA A 207 24.93 2.02 -7.37
N VAL A 208 25.07 0.79 -7.88
CA VAL A 208 24.52 -0.39 -7.26
C VAL A 208 25.01 -0.50 -5.82
N GLY A 209 24.12 -0.74 -4.89
CA GLY A 209 24.37 -0.75 -3.44
C GLY A 209 24.17 0.59 -2.74
N ASP A 210 23.94 1.69 -3.48
CA ASP A 210 23.58 2.97 -2.85
C ASP A 210 22.23 2.87 -2.18
N LYS A 211 22.12 3.50 -1.00
CA LYS A 211 20.88 3.57 -0.21
C LYS A 211 20.37 4.99 -0.14
N PHE A 212 19.05 5.16 -0.24
CA PHE A 212 18.38 6.45 -0.19
C PHE A 212 16.95 6.30 0.33
N LEU A 213 16.29 7.43 0.60
CA LEU A 213 14.89 7.44 1.04
C LEU A 213 13.98 7.72 -0.15
N ILE A 214 12.93 6.92 -0.25
CA ILE A 214 11.80 7.12 -1.18
C ILE A 214 10.62 7.64 -0.36
N HIS A 215 9.99 8.71 -0.82
CA HIS A 215 8.79 9.25 -0.20
C HIS A 215 7.53 8.52 -0.68
N THR A 216 6.46 8.59 0.11
CA THR A 216 5.17 7.94 -0.23
C THR A 216 4.63 8.42 -1.58
N GLU A 217 4.78 9.70 -1.89
CA GLU A 217 4.36 10.32 -3.16
C GLU A 217 5.20 9.93 -4.38
N ASP A 218 6.36 9.31 -4.18
CA ASP A 218 7.21 8.82 -5.27
C ASP A 218 6.77 7.43 -5.79
N PHE A 219 5.82 6.78 -5.13
CA PHE A 219 5.26 5.52 -5.61
C PHE A 219 4.08 5.74 -6.55
N CYS A 220 3.94 4.88 -7.56
CA CYS A 220 2.67 4.73 -8.28
C CYS A 220 1.56 4.42 -7.29
N GLU A 221 0.40 5.06 -7.44
CA GLU A 221 -0.72 4.88 -6.51
C GLU A 221 -1.43 3.57 -6.81
N TYR A 222 -1.29 2.60 -5.91
CA TYR A 222 -2.04 1.35 -5.92
C TYR A 222 -3.12 1.36 -4.85
N ASP A 223 -4.28 0.73 -5.12
CA ASP A 223 -5.28 0.48 -4.08
C ASP A 223 -4.62 -0.33 -2.94
N ARG A 224 -4.84 0.07 -1.71
CA ARG A 224 -4.28 -0.64 -0.54
C ARG A 224 -4.73 -2.08 -0.43
N ARG A 225 -5.86 -2.46 -1.05
CA ARG A 225 -6.29 -3.85 -1.17
C ARG A 225 -5.38 -4.64 -2.12
N TYR A 226 -4.88 -3.99 -3.18
CA TYR A 226 -3.85 -4.55 -4.03
C TYR A 226 -2.56 -4.79 -3.23
N VAL A 227 -2.07 -3.78 -2.52
CA VAL A 227 -0.87 -3.92 -1.67
C VAL A 227 -1.06 -5.04 -0.64
N ARG A 228 -2.21 -5.11 0.02
CA ARG A 228 -2.55 -6.20 0.94
C ARG A 228 -2.44 -7.58 0.28
N MET A 229 -2.99 -7.71 -0.92
CA MET A 229 -3.00 -8.96 -1.66
C MET A 229 -1.59 -9.41 -2.02
N VAL A 230 -0.78 -8.54 -2.61
CA VAL A 230 0.57 -8.89 -3.07
C VAL A 230 1.55 -9.15 -1.92
N THR A 231 1.39 -8.49 -0.79
CA THR A 231 2.22 -8.70 0.41
C THR A 231 1.69 -9.81 1.33
N GLY A 232 0.56 -10.44 0.98
CA GLY A 232 -0.03 -11.51 1.81
C GLY A 232 -0.51 -11.05 3.19
N MET A 233 -0.77 -9.74 3.36
CA MET A 233 -1.21 -9.15 4.62
C MET A 233 -2.57 -9.72 5.04
N SER A 234 -2.67 -10.21 6.27
CA SER A 234 -3.92 -10.72 6.83
C SER A 234 -4.99 -9.62 6.98
N ASP A 235 -6.25 -10.02 7.10
CA ASP A 235 -7.35 -9.08 7.36
C ASP A 235 -7.09 -8.22 8.59
N ASP A 236 -6.61 -8.83 9.65
CA ASP A 236 -6.39 -8.12 10.90
C ASP A 236 -5.24 -7.12 10.82
N GLU A 237 -4.15 -7.46 10.12
CA GLU A 237 -3.05 -6.53 9.86
C GLU A 237 -3.51 -5.37 8.98
N TYR A 238 -4.23 -5.66 7.89
CA TYR A 238 -4.75 -4.63 7.00
C TYR A 238 -5.64 -3.61 7.73
N PHE A 239 -6.63 -4.09 8.49
CA PHE A 239 -7.52 -3.18 9.20
C PHE A 239 -6.85 -2.48 10.38
N MET A 240 -5.83 -3.09 10.99
CA MET A 240 -5.02 -2.41 12.01
C MET A 240 -4.12 -1.33 11.39
N MET A 241 -3.55 -1.55 10.20
CA MET A 241 -2.86 -0.49 9.43
C MET A 241 -3.81 0.68 9.12
N GLU A 242 -5.06 0.39 8.74
CA GLU A 242 -6.07 1.43 8.52
C GLU A 242 -6.42 2.18 9.83
N ALA A 243 -6.40 1.50 10.97
CA ALA A 243 -6.55 2.16 12.28
C ALA A 243 -5.31 3.01 12.65
N LEU A 244 -4.11 2.54 12.32
CA LEU A 244 -2.87 3.31 12.49
C LEU A 244 -2.86 4.58 11.62
N ARG A 245 -3.41 4.53 10.40
CA ARG A 245 -3.59 5.74 9.57
C ARG A 245 -4.51 6.77 10.24
N GLU A 246 -5.57 6.33 10.90
CA GLU A 246 -6.38 7.24 11.72
C GLU A 246 -5.57 7.78 12.91
N ALA A 247 -4.77 6.94 13.57
CA ALA A 247 -3.89 7.40 14.66
C ALA A 247 -2.86 8.43 14.18
N LYS A 248 -2.31 8.28 12.96
CA LYS A 248 -1.40 9.27 12.34
C LYS A 248 -2.09 10.62 12.16
N LYS A 249 -3.36 10.65 11.75
CA LYS A 249 -4.14 11.90 11.64
C LYS A 249 -4.30 12.61 13.00
N ALA A 250 -4.44 11.85 14.09
CA ALA A 250 -4.42 12.43 15.44
C ALA A 250 -3.04 12.98 15.78
N TYR A 251 -1.97 12.21 15.50
CA TYR A 251 -0.58 12.61 15.72
C TYR A 251 -0.26 13.96 15.03
N ASP A 252 -0.68 14.12 13.77
CA ASP A 252 -0.43 15.33 12.97
C ASP A 252 -1.20 16.55 13.50
N LYS A 253 -2.30 16.31 14.20
CA LYS A 253 -3.10 17.33 14.89
C LYS A 253 -2.68 17.58 16.33
N GLU A 254 -1.54 17.03 16.76
CA GLU A 254 -1.06 17.11 18.14
C GLU A 254 -2.02 16.50 19.19
N GLU A 255 -2.87 15.58 18.75
CA GLU A 255 -3.74 14.78 19.58
C GLU A 255 -3.06 13.46 19.97
N THR A 256 -3.50 12.85 21.07
CA THR A 256 -3.03 11.50 21.43
C THR A 256 -3.27 10.55 20.24
N PRO A 257 -2.24 9.91 19.67
CA PRO A 257 -2.35 9.17 18.43
C PRO A 257 -3.02 7.80 18.62
N ILE A 258 -4.33 7.84 18.74
CA ILE A 258 -5.19 6.66 18.82
C ILE A 258 -6.17 6.73 17.65
N GLY A 259 -6.23 5.63 16.90
CA GLY A 259 -7.13 5.46 15.77
C GLY A 259 -7.97 4.21 15.90
N ALA A 260 -9.17 4.24 15.33
CA ALA A 260 -10.06 3.10 15.27
C ALA A 260 -10.81 3.02 13.94
N VAL A 261 -11.05 1.79 13.47
CA VAL A 261 -11.93 1.52 12.34
C VAL A 261 -12.96 0.45 12.72
N ILE A 262 -14.14 0.55 12.13
CA ILE A 262 -15.20 -0.45 12.26
C ILE A 262 -15.44 -1.08 10.90
N VAL A 263 -15.39 -2.40 10.88
CA VAL A 263 -15.49 -3.23 9.68
C VAL A 263 -16.75 -4.06 9.73
N LYS A 264 -17.42 -4.18 8.60
CA LYS A 264 -18.54 -5.09 8.36
C LYS A 264 -18.41 -5.70 6.98
N ASP A 265 -18.56 -7.02 6.90
CA ASP A 265 -18.49 -7.77 5.64
C ASP A 265 -17.25 -7.43 4.77
N GLY A 266 -16.09 -7.25 5.42
CA GLY A 266 -14.81 -6.90 4.76
C GLY A 266 -14.66 -5.41 4.40
N GLU A 267 -15.65 -4.56 4.67
CA GLU A 267 -15.59 -3.13 4.35
C GLU A 267 -15.49 -2.25 5.60
N ILE A 268 -14.71 -1.18 5.53
CA ILE A 268 -14.65 -0.16 6.57
C ILE A 268 -15.89 0.73 6.47
N ILE A 269 -16.73 0.67 7.51
CA ILE A 269 -17.97 1.45 7.59
C ILE A 269 -17.89 2.63 8.56
N GLY A 270 -16.87 2.68 9.41
CA GLY A 270 -16.64 3.78 10.34
C GLY A 270 -15.16 3.96 10.64
N ARG A 271 -14.72 5.21 10.68
CA ARG A 271 -13.35 5.63 11.01
C ARG A 271 -13.40 6.67 12.11
N GLY A 272 -12.40 6.67 12.99
CA GLY A 272 -12.27 7.67 14.03
C GLY A 272 -10.83 7.78 14.52
N HIS A 273 -10.42 8.98 14.88
CA HIS A 273 -9.16 9.25 15.56
C HIS A 273 -9.42 10.20 16.72
N ASN A 274 -8.54 10.22 17.71
CA ASN A 274 -8.71 11.07 18.88
C ASN A 274 -8.75 12.55 18.48
N LEU A 275 -9.72 13.28 19.04
CA LEU A 275 -9.93 14.71 18.81
C LEU A 275 -10.36 15.45 20.10
N THR A 276 -9.93 14.93 21.24
CA THR A 276 -10.32 15.42 22.57
C THR A 276 -9.97 16.90 22.77
N GLU A 277 -8.75 17.28 22.45
CA GLU A 277 -8.28 18.65 22.60
C GLU A 277 -8.83 19.57 21.50
N HIS A 278 -8.92 19.07 20.29
CA HIS A 278 -9.39 19.84 19.13
C HIS A 278 -10.86 20.20 19.25
N LEU A 279 -11.70 19.24 19.65
CA LEU A 279 -13.15 19.45 19.83
C LEU A 279 -13.54 19.97 21.22
N LYS A 280 -12.59 20.04 22.18
CA LYS A 280 -12.85 20.33 23.60
C LYS A 280 -13.92 19.39 24.19
N ASP A 281 -13.89 18.12 23.76
CA ASP A 281 -14.86 17.08 24.13
C ASP A 281 -14.13 15.87 24.69
N ALA A 282 -14.24 15.66 25.99
CA ALA A 282 -13.63 14.52 26.70
C ALA A 282 -14.12 13.15 26.19
N THR A 283 -15.19 13.09 25.42
CA THR A 283 -15.73 11.87 24.81
C THR A 283 -15.27 11.65 23.38
N ALA A 284 -14.54 12.60 22.77
CA ALA A 284 -14.10 12.51 21.38
C ALA A 284 -12.90 11.55 21.18
N HIS A 285 -13.02 10.35 21.77
CA HIS A 285 -12.08 9.26 21.55
C HIS A 285 -12.29 8.58 20.19
N SER A 286 -11.26 8.00 19.64
CA SER A 286 -11.26 7.33 18.33
C SER A 286 -12.41 6.33 18.20
N GLU A 287 -12.61 5.50 19.23
CA GLU A 287 -13.65 4.45 19.26
C GLU A 287 -15.06 5.06 19.19
N ILE A 288 -15.28 6.14 19.97
CA ILE A 288 -16.59 6.83 19.99
C ILE A 288 -16.88 7.45 18.62
N LEU A 289 -15.88 8.09 18.00
CA LEU A 289 -16.02 8.71 16.68
C LEU A 289 -16.23 7.66 15.58
N ALA A 290 -15.51 6.52 15.64
CA ALA A 290 -15.71 5.41 14.71
C ALA A 290 -17.14 4.82 14.83
N ILE A 291 -17.64 4.61 16.06
CA ILE A 291 -19.02 4.14 16.33
C ILE A 291 -20.06 5.11 15.75
N LYS A 292 -19.90 6.42 15.98
CA LYS A 292 -20.81 7.45 15.43
C LYS A 292 -20.84 7.42 13.90
N ASN A 293 -19.67 7.31 13.26
CA ASN A 293 -19.57 7.27 11.80
C ASN A 293 -20.16 5.99 11.21
N ALA A 294 -19.90 4.83 11.82
CA ALA A 294 -20.49 3.56 11.41
C ALA A 294 -22.01 3.57 11.56
N ALA A 295 -22.52 4.08 12.69
CA ALA A 295 -23.95 4.20 12.95
C ALA A 295 -24.64 5.12 11.91
N LYS A 296 -24.00 6.21 11.51
CA LYS A 296 -24.48 7.10 10.46
C LYS A 296 -24.54 6.39 9.10
N LYS A 297 -23.48 5.64 8.73
CA LYS A 297 -23.43 4.88 7.46
C LYS A 297 -24.51 3.79 7.40
N LEU A 298 -24.72 3.06 8.51
CA LEU A 298 -25.75 2.02 8.61
C LEU A 298 -27.17 2.55 8.91
N LYS A 299 -27.32 3.86 9.10
CA LYS A 299 -28.60 4.49 9.50
C LYS A 299 -29.23 3.84 10.74
N GLY A 300 -28.38 3.39 11.68
CA GLY A 300 -28.81 2.71 12.88
C GLY A 300 -27.70 2.56 13.90
N TRP A 301 -28.02 2.64 15.19
CA TRP A 301 -27.05 2.60 16.29
C TRP A 301 -26.55 1.18 16.63
N ARG A 302 -27.28 0.14 16.20
CA ARG A 302 -26.90 -1.25 16.44
C ARG A 302 -25.94 -1.73 15.36
N LEU A 303 -24.70 -2.01 15.73
CA LEU A 303 -23.62 -2.41 14.85
C LEU A 303 -23.43 -3.94 14.88
N PHE A 304 -24.51 -4.69 14.66
CA PHE A 304 -24.46 -6.14 14.60
C PHE A 304 -23.58 -6.64 13.43
N GLY A 305 -22.76 -7.66 13.71
CA GLY A 305 -21.85 -8.25 12.74
C GLY A 305 -20.67 -7.33 12.40
N CYS A 306 -20.46 -6.26 13.19
CA CYS A 306 -19.31 -5.39 13.01
C CYS A 306 -18.18 -5.80 13.95
N LYS A 307 -16.95 -5.59 13.47
CA LYS A 307 -15.69 -5.78 14.18
C LYS A 307 -14.98 -4.43 14.30
N MET A 308 -14.43 -4.13 15.47
CA MET A 308 -13.64 -2.92 15.70
C MET A 308 -12.15 -3.26 15.73
N TYR A 309 -11.35 -2.45 15.07
CA TYR A 309 -9.90 -2.42 15.20
C TYR A 309 -9.50 -1.10 15.84
N VAL A 310 -8.69 -1.14 16.89
CA VAL A 310 -8.25 0.03 17.62
C VAL A 310 -6.77 -0.10 18.01
N THR A 311 -6.00 0.95 17.80
CA THR A 311 -4.54 0.92 18.00
C THR A 311 -4.12 0.80 19.46
N MET A 312 -4.99 1.22 20.39
CA MET A 312 -4.74 1.18 21.83
C MET A 312 -5.92 0.60 22.58
N GLU A 313 -5.64 -0.14 23.63
CA GLU A 313 -6.66 -0.72 24.51
C GLU A 313 -7.70 0.33 24.93
N PRO A 314 -9.01 0.08 24.68
CA PRO A 314 -10.10 1.00 24.99
C PRO A 314 -10.18 1.37 26.47
N CYS A 315 -10.57 2.60 26.80
CA CYS A 315 -10.89 2.99 28.16
C CYS A 315 -12.29 2.50 28.58
N ILE A 316 -12.63 2.62 29.85
CA ILE A 316 -13.95 2.17 30.39
C ILE A 316 -15.13 2.81 29.64
N MET A 317 -15.06 4.11 29.34
CA MET A 317 -16.09 4.81 28.55
C MET A 317 -16.28 4.15 27.17
N CYS A 318 -15.18 3.88 26.47
CA CYS A 318 -15.21 3.25 25.14
C CYS A 318 -15.70 1.81 25.21
N CYS A 319 -15.31 1.03 26.23
CA CYS A 319 -15.85 -0.32 26.45
C CYS A 319 -17.38 -0.27 26.58
N GLY A 320 -17.91 0.68 27.36
CA GLY A 320 -19.34 0.88 27.48
C GLY A 320 -20.02 1.20 26.15
N ALA A 321 -19.41 2.06 25.33
CA ALA A 321 -19.92 2.39 24.00
C ALA A 321 -19.89 1.19 23.04
N ILE A 322 -18.82 0.39 23.05
CA ILE A 322 -18.66 -0.83 22.25
C ILE A 322 -19.79 -1.81 22.56
N VAL A 323 -19.99 -2.13 23.84
CA VAL A 323 -21.06 -3.05 24.29
C VAL A 323 -22.44 -2.51 23.92
N ASN A 324 -22.71 -1.24 24.22
CA ASN A 324 -24.00 -0.61 23.93
C ASN A 324 -24.29 -0.59 22.42
N SER A 325 -23.30 -0.38 21.57
CA SER A 325 -23.47 -0.40 20.12
C SER A 325 -23.62 -1.81 19.51
N ARG A 326 -23.50 -2.87 20.32
CA ARG A 326 -23.65 -4.29 19.91
C ARG A 326 -22.49 -4.82 19.06
N ILE A 327 -21.34 -4.20 19.10
CA ILE A 327 -20.10 -4.76 18.54
C ILE A 327 -19.71 -5.98 19.39
N LYS A 328 -19.35 -7.08 18.73
CA LYS A 328 -19.03 -8.35 19.41
C LYS A 328 -17.56 -8.76 19.27
N GLU A 329 -16.82 -8.12 18.39
CA GLU A 329 -15.40 -8.40 18.16
C GLU A 329 -14.57 -7.12 18.21
N VAL A 330 -13.48 -7.16 18.99
CA VAL A 330 -12.53 -6.04 19.10
C VAL A 330 -11.11 -6.55 18.97
N VAL A 331 -10.39 -6.03 17.97
CA VAL A 331 -8.95 -6.26 17.78
C VAL A 331 -8.20 -5.05 18.28
N ILE A 332 -7.27 -5.29 19.18
CA ILE A 332 -6.51 -4.27 19.91
C ILE A 332 -5.03 -4.39 19.51
N GLY A 333 -4.42 -3.30 19.06
CA GLY A 333 -3.00 -3.24 18.77
C GLY A 333 -2.18 -3.37 20.06
N ALA A 334 -2.00 -2.29 20.79
CA ALA A 334 -1.17 -2.25 21.99
C ALA A 334 -1.99 -2.19 23.28
N LYS A 335 -1.43 -2.77 24.34
CA LYS A 335 -1.93 -2.63 25.71
C LYS A 335 -1.50 -1.29 26.30
N ARG A 336 -2.30 -0.75 27.20
CA ARG A 336 -1.89 0.41 28.00
C ARG A 336 -0.74 0.03 28.94
N VAL A 337 0.25 0.95 29.07
CA VAL A 337 1.37 0.76 30.00
C VAL A 337 0.84 0.66 31.42
N LYS A 338 1.24 -0.38 32.13
CA LYS A 338 0.74 -0.72 33.46
C LYS A 338 1.19 0.30 34.52
N ASN A 339 0.19 0.84 35.25
CA ASN A 339 0.36 1.34 36.61
C ASN A 339 -0.80 0.80 37.46
N ALA A 340 -0.69 0.82 38.77
CA ALA A 340 -1.66 0.22 39.69
C ALA A 340 -3.12 0.70 39.50
N LYS A 341 -3.30 1.91 38.94
CA LYS A 341 -4.62 2.47 38.60
C LYS A 341 -5.18 1.87 37.32
N ILE A 342 -4.29 1.56 36.35
CA ILE A 342 -4.62 0.96 35.05
C ILE A 342 -4.88 -0.55 35.20
N GLU A 343 -4.18 -1.24 36.10
CA GLU A 343 -4.39 -2.67 36.38
C GLU A 343 -5.83 -2.92 36.86
N LYS A 344 -6.31 -2.14 37.84
CA LYS A 344 -7.71 -2.24 38.30
C LYS A 344 -8.74 -1.95 37.19
N GLN A 345 -8.42 -1.04 36.27
CA GLN A 345 -9.29 -0.75 35.11
C GLN A 345 -9.24 -1.88 34.08
N SER A 346 -8.10 -2.55 33.92
CA SER A 346 -7.95 -3.69 33.00
C SER A 346 -8.78 -4.89 33.45
N ASP A 347 -8.77 -5.20 34.75
CA ASP A 347 -9.59 -6.28 35.32
C ASP A 347 -11.08 -6.01 35.13
N PHE A 348 -11.54 -4.80 35.44
CA PHE A 348 -12.94 -4.40 35.23
C PHE A 348 -13.35 -4.48 33.75
N LYS A 349 -12.50 -4.05 32.83
CA LYS A 349 -12.79 -4.11 31.39
C LYS A 349 -12.91 -5.55 30.90
N LYS A 350 -12.01 -6.41 31.37
CA LYS A 350 -12.04 -7.84 31.05
C LYS A 350 -13.35 -8.46 31.52
N GLU A 351 -13.72 -8.29 32.79
CA GLU A 351 -14.97 -8.77 33.35
C GLU A 351 -16.19 -8.23 32.58
N TYR A 352 -16.19 -6.93 32.26
CA TYR A 352 -17.28 -6.29 31.54
C TYR A 352 -17.45 -6.80 30.10
N PHE A 353 -16.33 -7.08 29.38
CA PHE A 353 -16.38 -7.67 28.04
C PHE A 353 -16.82 -9.15 28.10
N ASP A 354 -16.29 -9.91 29.05
CA ASP A 354 -16.64 -11.32 29.25
C ASP A 354 -18.13 -11.46 29.56
N ASP A 355 -18.68 -10.68 30.49
CA ASP A 355 -20.13 -10.65 30.82
C ASP A 355 -21.00 -10.23 29.63
N SER A 356 -20.50 -9.33 28.79
CA SER A 356 -21.19 -8.83 27.59
C SER A 356 -20.97 -9.69 26.35
N LYS A 357 -20.18 -10.77 26.46
CA LYS A 357 -19.79 -11.68 25.38
C LYS A 357 -19.18 -10.92 24.20
N VAL A 358 -18.26 -10.00 24.49
CA VAL A 358 -17.44 -9.33 23.51
C VAL A 358 -16.12 -10.08 23.40
N GLU A 359 -15.86 -10.65 22.23
CA GLU A 359 -14.58 -11.29 21.91
C GLU A 359 -13.53 -10.22 21.65
N TYR A 360 -12.32 -10.41 22.19
CA TYR A 360 -11.23 -9.47 21.96
C TYR A 360 -9.88 -10.17 21.87
N LYS A 361 -8.99 -9.62 21.04
CA LYS A 361 -7.61 -10.07 20.94
C LYS A 361 -6.66 -8.88 20.93
N TYR A 362 -5.43 -9.12 21.39
CA TYR A 362 -4.35 -8.13 21.44
C TYR A 362 -3.19 -8.53 20.51
N GLY A 363 -2.31 -7.57 20.25
CA GLY A 363 -0.99 -7.81 19.69
C GLY A 363 -0.91 -7.72 18.17
N VAL A 364 -1.97 -7.27 17.50
CA VAL A 364 -1.89 -7.03 16.06
C VAL A 364 -1.18 -5.71 15.82
N LEU A 365 0.00 -5.76 15.20
CA LEU A 365 0.92 -4.63 15.01
C LEU A 365 1.19 -3.87 16.33
N GLU A 366 1.48 -4.62 17.39
CA GLU A 366 1.65 -4.05 18.75
C GLU A 366 2.81 -3.06 18.81
N GLU A 367 3.92 -3.37 18.15
CA GLU A 367 5.12 -2.51 18.15
C GLU A 367 4.85 -1.18 17.44
N GLU A 368 4.16 -1.19 16.31
CA GLU A 368 3.76 0.00 15.55
C GLU A 368 2.80 0.87 16.36
N CYS A 369 1.80 0.26 16.96
CA CYS A 369 0.81 0.96 17.78
C CYS A 369 1.44 1.59 19.03
N ALA A 370 2.27 0.85 19.74
CA ALA A 370 2.98 1.33 20.91
C ALA A 370 4.06 2.37 20.54
N GLY A 371 4.77 2.15 19.42
CA GLY A 371 5.82 3.01 18.91
C GLY A 371 5.32 4.40 18.55
N MET A 372 4.18 4.49 17.85
CA MET A 372 3.55 5.78 17.49
C MET A 372 3.16 6.58 18.73
N LEU A 373 2.56 5.93 19.73
CA LEU A 373 2.21 6.57 21.00
C LEU A 373 3.46 7.01 21.79
N GLY A 374 4.48 6.15 21.82
CA GLY A 374 5.76 6.45 22.49
C GLY A 374 6.47 7.66 21.88
N SER A 375 6.50 7.76 20.56
CA SER A 375 7.08 8.88 19.81
C SER A 375 6.35 10.20 20.12
N PHE A 376 5.03 10.17 20.18
CA PHE A 376 4.21 11.33 20.53
C PHE A 376 4.56 11.87 21.93
N PHE A 377 4.58 11.02 22.96
CA PHE A 377 4.88 11.47 24.31
C PHE A 377 6.36 11.86 24.50
N LYS A 378 7.29 11.31 23.73
CA LYS A 378 8.67 11.81 23.71
C LYS A 378 8.73 13.25 23.19
N ARG A 379 8.00 13.56 22.10
CA ARG A 379 7.93 14.92 21.51
C ARG A 379 7.36 15.95 22.48
N LEU A 380 6.37 15.60 23.29
CA LEU A 380 5.75 16.52 24.25
C LEU A 380 6.60 16.80 25.52
N ARG A 381 7.67 16.03 25.74
CA ARG A 381 8.56 16.22 26.92
C ARG A 381 9.72 17.18 26.67
N TRP A 382 9.81 17.74 25.48
CA TRP A 382 10.76 18.79 25.08
C TRP A 382 9.99 20.09 24.82
#